data_36950c5308c7f710da94f3ffe7ce2ff2
#
_entry.id   36950c5308c7f710da94f3ffe7ce2ff2
#
_cell.length_a   1.000
_cell.length_b   1.000
_cell.length_c   1.000
_cell.angle_alpha   90.00
_cell.angle_beta   90.00
_cell.angle_gamma   90.00
#
_symmetry.space_group_name_H-M   'P 1'
#
loop_
_entity.id
_entity.type
_entity.pdbx_description
1 polymer ?
#
loop_
_entity_poly.entity_id
_entity_poly.type
_entity_poly.pdbx_seq_one_letter_code
_entity_poly.pdbx_strand_id
1 'polypeptide(L)'
;MKRFLSYFILLTLISLPCSAIGQQKEAIVHEAWFVHMESAGGWVAVDKGFYGKVKEVQGGPGISPIQKVVAAVRAGNIAFGNDYPENIIRAREREGIDLVVLSIDFQTSAMRIISWKPINSAKDIKGNFGIWIGYDAKAKCAVGKGWEKQFTIQNQGGDIKPWLTGTWPIASAMTYNELITAQRETKKMGKTFYTKDYKDLGIDWMDNVLFTTEEIIKKYPDVVQAVVTGRYKGFQWALENPKETFEILKKINEGLDFAHEMDAVAPMKALMITPDTKKQGLGYILPKKWENVAKDMFKAGLLEKMPDVKKFYTEKFPSGVVPK
;
A
#
# COMPACT_ATOMS: atom_id res chain seq x y z
N MET A 1 80.59 1.88 -40.20
CA MET A 1 79.80 2.76 -39.36
C MET A 1 78.31 2.43 -39.58
N LYS A 2 77.70 1.60 -38.69
CA LYS A 2 76.27 1.25 -38.71
C LYS A 2 75.58 2.01 -37.58
N ARG A 3 74.63 2.91 -37.95
CA ARG A 3 73.78 3.62 -36.95
C ARG A 3 72.61 2.75 -36.56
N PHE A 4 72.52 2.39 -35.29
CA PHE A 4 71.30 1.78 -34.66
C PHE A 4 70.33 2.89 -34.29
N LEU A 5 69.14 2.78 -34.87
CA LEU A 5 68.00 3.66 -34.52
C LEU A 5 67.12 2.92 -33.42
N SER A 6 67.18 3.41 -32.19
CA SER A 6 66.32 2.89 -31.11
C SER A 6 64.97 3.58 -31.19
N TYR A 7 63.92 2.79 -31.45
CA TYR A 7 62.52 3.24 -31.29
C TYR A 7 62.09 3.08 -29.83
N PHE A 8 61.85 4.20 -29.17
CA PHE A 8 61.15 4.22 -27.88
C PHE A 8 59.64 4.12 -28.15
N ILE A 9 59.00 3.00 -27.78
CA ILE A 9 57.56 2.85 -27.76
C ILE A 9 57.05 3.39 -26.42
N LEU A 10 56.40 4.55 -26.48
CA LEU A 10 55.73 5.17 -25.32
C LEU A 10 54.37 4.45 -25.13
N LEU A 11 54.29 3.51 -24.15
CA LEU A 11 53.03 2.91 -23.75
C LEU A 11 52.26 3.93 -22.90
N THR A 12 51.29 4.61 -23.48
CA THR A 12 50.29 5.39 -22.72
C THR A 12 49.31 4.43 -22.07
N LEU A 13 49.44 4.23 -20.76
CA LEU A 13 48.43 3.58 -19.93
C LEU A 13 47.19 4.49 -19.89
N ILE A 14 46.16 4.12 -20.68
CA ILE A 14 44.82 4.69 -20.53
C ILE A 14 44.23 4.09 -19.27
N SER A 15 44.30 4.82 -18.18
CA SER A 15 43.53 4.51 -16.96
C SER A 15 42.04 4.77 -17.26
N LEU A 16 41.31 3.72 -17.61
CA LEU A 16 39.85 3.76 -17.58
C LEU A 16 39.43 4.08 -16.13
N PRO A 17 38.56 5.09 -15.91
CA PRO A 17 38.00 5.31 -14.60
C PRO A 17 37.23 4.05 -14.22
N CYS A 18 37.72 3.34 -13.22
CA CYS A 18 36.95 2.31 -12.53
C CYS A 18 35.78 3.07 -11.89
N SER A 19 34.63 3.05 -12.58
CA SER A 19 33.39 3.52 -11.97
C SER A 19 33.22 2.69 -10.71
N ALA A 20 33.48 3.30 -9.55
CA ALA A 20 33.18 2.70 -8.28
C ALA A 20 31.70 2.34 -8.36
N ILE A 21 31.42 1.05 -8.49
CA ILE A 21 30.08 0.50 -8.29
C ILE A 21 29.77 0.85 -6.85
N GLY A 22 29.13 2.00 -6.65
CA GLY A 22 28.71 2.46 -5.34
C GLY A 22 27.94 1.33 -4.70
N GLN A 23 28.42 0.86 -3.56
CA GLN A 23 27.76 -0.20 -2.81
C GLN A 23 26.32 0.25 -2.56
N GLN A 24 25.35 -0.41 -3.23
CA GLN A 24 23.94 -0.06 -3.11
C GLN A 24 23.60 -0.09 -1.62
N LYS A 25 23.16 1.06 -1.08
CA LYS A 25 22.75 1.15 0.32
C LYS A 25 21.52 0.26 0.54
N GLU A 26 21.50 -0.40 1.69
CA GLU A 26 20.33 -1.18 2.10
C GLU A 26 19.15 -0.24 2.34
N ALA A 27 17.98 -0.61 1.84
CA ALA A 27 16.74 0.11 2.04
C ALA A 27 15.77 -0.76 2.85
N ILE A 28 14.86 -0.11 3.58
CA ILE A 28 13.84 -0.78 4.39
C ILE A 28 12.47 -0.35 3.90
N VAL A 29 11.57 -1.31 3.67
CA VAL A 29 10.14 -1.05 3.41
C VAL A 29 9.33 -1.51 4.61
N HIS A 30 8.51 -0.63 5.18
CA HIS A 30 7.61 -0.92 6.30
C HIS A 30 6.19 -1.10 5.77
N GLU A 31 5.68 -2.33 5.85
CA GLU A 31 4.31 -2.65 5.46
C GLU A 31 3.29 -2.20 6.53
N ALA A 32 2.05 -1.93 6.11
CA ALA A 32 0.97 -1.52 7.00
C ALA A 32 0.48 -2.65 7.89
N TRP A 33 0.50 -3.89 7.39
CA TRP A 33 -0.16 -5.03 8.02
C TRP A 33 0.74 -6.26 8.12
N PHE A 34 0.19 -7.36 8.62
CA PHE A 34 0.84 -8.66 8.68
C PHE A 34 1.14 -9.19 7.27
N VAL A 35 2.07 -10.16 7.21
CA VAL A 35 2.39 -10.86 5.96
C VAL A 35 1.21 -11.70 5.50
N HIS A 36 0.67 -11.37 4.34
CA HIS A 36 -0.31 -12.15 3.57
C HIS A 36 -0.35 -11.65 2.12
N MET A 37 -1.29 -12.13 1.30
CA MET A 37 -1.34 -11.82 -0.13
C MET A 37 -1.35 -10.31 -0.46
N GLU A 38 -1.90 -9.46 0.41
CA GLU A 38 -1.90 -8.00 0.24
C GLU A 38 -0.51 -7.40 0.05
N SER A 39 0.47 -7.88 0.82
CA SER A 39 1.86 -7.39 0.79
C SER A 39 2.79 -8.28 -0.05
N ALA A 40 2.24 -9.26 -0.79
CA ALA A 40 3.02 -10.24 -1.54
C ALA A 40 4.06 -9.63 -2.49
N GLY A 41 3.75 -8.45 -3.08
CA GLY A 41 4.67 -7.77 -4.00
C GLY A 41 6.05 -7.52 -3.42
N GLY A 42 6.11 -6.99 -2.18
CA GLY A 42 7.37 -6.72 -1.49
C GLY A 42 8.11 -8.00 -1.12
N TRP A 43 7.42 -8.95 -0.47
CA TRP A 43 8.02 -10.21 -0.02
C TRP A 43 8.54 -11.07 -1.18
N VAL A 44 7.80 -11.15 -2.29
CA VAL A 44 8.26 -11.81 -3.51
C VAL A 44 9.42 -11.06 -4.13
N ALA A 45 9.41 -9.72 -4.11
CA ALA A 45 10.53 -8.96 -4.65
C ALA A 45 11.83 -9.19 -3.87
N VAL A 46 11.76 -9.41 -2.56
CA VAL A 46 12.91 -9.84 -1.73
C VAL A 46 13.35 -11.26 -2.11
N ASP A 47 12.42 -12.24 -2.13
CA ASP A 47 12.74 -13.66 -2.42
C ASP A 47 13.34 -13.85 -3.83
N LYS A 48 12.81 -13.12 -4.82
CA LYS A 48 13.27 -13.19 -6.22
C LYS A 48 14.40 -12.22 -6.58
N GLY A 49 14.85 -11.40 -5.63
CA GLY A 49 15.93 -10.44 -5.86
C GLY A 49 15.54 -9.26 -6.77
N PHE A 50 14.25 -8.94 -6.93
CA PHE A 50 13.79 -7.86 -7.80
C PHE A 50 14.10 -6.47 -7.25
N TYR A 51 14.31 -6.35 -5.95
CA TYR A 51 14.63 -5.09 -5.27
C TYR A 51 16.14 -4.77 -5.20
N GLY A 52 17.01 -5.79 -5.35
CA GLY A 52 18.40 -5.66 -4.91
C GLY A 52 18.53 -5.73 -3.37
N LYS A 53 19.19 -4.75 -2.75
CA LYS A 53 19.39 -4.72 -1.28
C LYS A 53 18.23 -4.00 -0.57
N VAL A 54 17.10 -4.66 -0.45
CA VAL A 54 15.93 -4.14 0.29
C VAL A 54 15.46 -5.18 1.30
N LYS A 55 15.07 -4.70 2.47
CA LYS A 55 14.47 -5.50 3.53
C LYS A 55 13.00 -5.08 3.69
N GLU A 56 12.10 -6.07 3.64
CA GLU A 56 10.70 -5.88 4.03
C GLU A 56 10.52 -6.10 5.52
N VAL A 57 9.66 -5.29 6.14
CA VAL A 57 9.29 -5.39 7.56
C VAL A 57 7.78 -5.35 7.67
N GLN A 58 7.20 -6.41 8.24
CA GLN A 58 5.76 -6.47 8.45
C GLN A 58 5.26 -5.42 9.44
N GLY A 59 4.04 -4.97 9.25
CA GLY A 59 3.29 -4.13 10.14
C GLY A 59 2.36 -4.90 11.08
N GLY A 60 1.25 -4.28 11.40
CA GLY A 60 0.20 -4.85 12.24
C GLY A 60 -0.61 -3.79 12.99
N PRO A 61 -1.63 -4.19 13.77
CA PRO A 61 -2.47 -3.27 14.52
C PRO A 61 -1.66 -2.34 15.43
N GLY A 62 -1.90 -1.04 15.31
CA GLY A 62 -1.21 -0.02 16.13
C GLY A 62 0.22 0.30 15.71
N ILE A 63 0.73 -0.32 14.63
CA ILE A 63 2.03 0.03 14.04
C ILE A 63 1.78 1.04 12.93
N SER A 64 2.41 2.21 13.00
CA SER A 64 2.35 3.23 11.95
C SER A 64 3.57 3.12 11.04
N PRO A 65 3.41 2.73 9.76
CA PRO A 65 4.50 2.76 8.77
C PRO A 65 5.11 4.14 8.65
N ILE A 66 4.28 5.19 8.70
CA ILE A 66 4.72 6.59 8.62
C ILE A 66 5.74 6.90 9.71
N GLN A 67 5.41 6.60 10.98
CA GLN A 67 6.32 6.86 12.10
C GLN A 67 7.60 6.02 12.00
N LYS A 68 7.52 4.79 11.50
CA LYS A 68 8.70 3.93 11.26
C LYS A 68 9.60 4.49 10.17
N VAL A 69 9.05 4.96 9.05
CA VAL A 69 9.81 5.61 7.97
C VAL A 69 10.49 6.88 8.48
N VAL A 70 9.76 7.75 9.19
CA VAL A 70 10.32 8.99 9.75
C VAL A 70 11.47 8.69 10.70
N ALA A 71 11.30 7.73 11.61
CA ALA A 71 12.36 7.34 12.56
C ALA A 71 13.59 6.77 11.84
N ALA A 72 13.38 5.90 10.84
CA ALA A 72 14.46 5.30 10.06
C ALA A 72 15.24 6.35 9.25
N VAL A 73 14.55 7.29 8.59
CA VAL A 73 15.19 8.36 7.82
C VAL A 73 15.97 9.30 8.73
N ARG A 74 15.43 9.68 9.89
CA ARG A 74 16.16 10.48 10.91
C ARG A 74 17.40 9.76 11.44
N ALA A 75 17.39 8.45 11.48
CA ALA A 75 18.57 7.63 11.83
C ALA A 75 19.56 7.45 10.65
N GLY A 76 19.33 8.09 9.50
CA GLY A 76 20.20 8.03 8.32
C GLY A 76 19.99 6.83 7.42
N ASN A 77 18.91 6.07 7.61
CA ASN A 77 18.54 4.92 6.78
C ASN A 77 17.73 5.36 5.56
N ILE A 78 17.74 4.54 4.50
CA ILE A 78 16.84 4.67 3.37
C ILE A 78 15.58 3.86 3.70
N ALA A 79 14.43 4.54 3.83
CA ALA A 79 13.21 3.89 4.25
C ALA A 79 12.01 4.29 3.39
N PHE A 80 11.14 3.31 3.20
CA PHE A 80 9.86 3.40 2.51
C PHE A 80 8.77 2.83 3.40
N GLY A 81 7.53 3.15 3.10
CA GLY A 81 6.39 2.56 3.80
C GLY A 81 5.22 2.35 2.86
N ASN A 82 4.34 1.46 3.27
CA ASN A 82 3.04 1.27 2.65
C ASN A 82 1.97 1.68 3.65
N ASP A 83 1.03 2.56 3.25
CA ASP A 83 -0.06 3.03 4.10
C ASP A 83 -1.22 3.52 3.22
N TYR A 84 -2.25 4.10 3.81
CA TYR A 84 -3.42 4.61 3.13
C TYR A 84 -3.28 6.10 2.79
N PRO A 85 -3.89 6.57 1.68
CA PRO A 85 -3.74 7.95 1.20
C PRO A 85 -4.17 8.99 2.23
N GLU A 86 -5.23 8.72 3.00
CA GLU A 86 -5.70 9.62 4.05
C GLU A 86 -4.70 9.83 5.17
N ASN A 87 -3.89 8.81 5.49
CA ASN A 87 -2.85 8.91 6.51
C ASN A 87 -1.67 9.74 6.01
N ILE A 88 -1.31 9.62 4.73
CA ILE A 88 -0.29 10.50 4.10
C ILE A 88 -0.73 11.95 4.15
N ILE A 89 -2.00 12.25 3.79
CA ILE A 89 -2.55 13.61 3.85
C ILE A 89 -2.53 14.14 5.29
N ARG A 90 -2.96 13.34 6.27
CA ARG A 90 -2.93 13.74 7.69
C ARG A 90 -1.51 14.04 8.17
N ALA A 91 -0.56 13.19 7.86
CA ALA A 91 0.83 13.36 8.27
C ALA A 91 1.45 14.65 7.68
N ARG A 92 1.20 14.95 6.41
CA ARG A 92 1.68 16.19 5.81
C ARG A 92 0.98 17.42 6.36
N GLU A 93 -0.35 17.43 6.43
CA GLU A 93 -1.13 18.63 6.75
C GLU A 93 -1.16 18.95 8.26
N ARG A 94 -1.07 17.95 9.13
CA ARG A 94 -1.15 18.15 10.58
C ARG A 94 0.20 18.04 11.29
N GLU A 95 1.07 17.18 10.80
CA GLU A 95 2.35 16.88 11.45
C GLU A 95 3.54 17.51 10.73
N GLY A 96 3.32 18.09 9.54
CA GLY A 96 4.36 18.74 8.74
C GLY A 96 5.44 17.77 8.22
N ILE A 97 5.10 16.48 8.04
CA ILE A 97 6.04 15.47 7.57
C ILE A 97 6.05 15.45 6.03
N ASP A 98 7.22 15.65 5.42
CA ASP A 98 7.39 15.75 3.96
C ASP A 98 7.36 14.37 3.27
N LEU A 99 6.21 13.67 3.38
CA LEU A 99 5.98 12.39 2.73
C LEU A 99 5.56 12.57 1.28
N VAL A 100 6.06 11.71 0.40
CA VAL A 100 5.67 11.68 -1.02
C VAL A 100 5.35 10.26 -1.42
N VAL A 101 4.17 10.07 -1.99
CA VAL A 101 3.74 8.80 -2.58
C VAL A 101 4.41 8.59 -3.92
N LEU A 102 4.90 7.40 -4.13
CA LEU A 102 5.63 6.95 -5.30
C LEU A 102 4.76 6.13 -6.25
N SER A 103 3.79 5.40 -5.69
CA SER A 103 2.91 4.51 -6.45
C SER A 103 1.68 4.11 -5.64
N ILE A 104 0.66 3.58 -6.34
CA ILE A 104 -0.62 3.13 -5.76
C ILE A 104 -0.77 1.64 -6.03
N ASP A 105 -0.77 0.80 -4.97
CA ASP A 105 -0.92 -0.63 -5.13
C ASP A 105 -2.34 -0.98 -5.59
N PHE A 106 -3.37 -0.43 -4.92
CA PHE A 106 -4.78 -0.70 -5.23
C PHE A 106 -5.45 0.52 -5.85
N GLN A 107 -5.78 0.40 -7.12
CA GLN A 107 -6.38 1.47 -7.92
C GLN A 107 -7.81 1.84 -7.48
N THR A 108 -8.45 0.96 -6.71
CA THR A 108 -9.77 1.16 -6.08
C THR A 108 -9.70 0.71 -4.64
N SER A 109 -10.63 1.18 -3.79
CA SER A 109 -10.66 0.76 -2.39
C SER A 109 -11.05 -0.72 -2.26
N ALA A 110 -10.26 -1.45 -1.47
CA ALA A 110 -10.58 -2.80 -1.04
C ALA A 110 -11.61 -2.84 0.09
N MET A 111 -11.74 -1.73 0.82
CA MET A 111 -12.58 -1.67 2.01
C MET A 111 -14.07 -1.70 1.68
N ARG A 112 -14.79 -2.54 2.38
CA ARG A 112 -16.25 -2.68 2.33
C ARG A 112 -16.82 -2.51 3.73
N ILE A 113 -18.08 -2.11 3.80
CA ILE A 113 -18.88 -2.22 5.02
C ILE A 113 -19.62 -3.54 4.95
N ILE A 114 -19.50 -4.38 5.98
CA ILE A 114 -20.32 -5.58 6.17
C ILE A 114 -21.36 -5.31 7.25
N SER A 115 -22.59 -5.80 7.06
CA SER A 115 -23.72 -5.49 7.94
C SER A 115 -24.74 -6.63 7.97
N TRP A 116 -25.42 -6.78 9.11
CA TRP A 116 -26.57 -7.69 9.25
C TRP A 116 -27.86 -7.12 8.64
N LYS A 117 -27.90 -5.84 8.29
CA LYS A 117 -29.03 -5.17 7.64
C LYS A 117 -28.55 -4.43 6.39
N PRO A 118 -29.41 -4.25 5.37
CA PRO A 118 -29.04 -3.46 4.19
C PRO A 118 -28.58 -2.04 4.57
N ILE A 119 -27.52 -1.57 3.88
CA ILE A 119 -27.06 -0.18 3.92
C ILE A 119 -27.39 0.44 2.57
N ASN A 120 -28.47 1.20 2.50
CA ASN A 120 -28.92 1.86 1.27
C ASN A 120 -28.27 3.23 1.09
N SER A 121 -27.92 3.89 2.22
CA SER A 121 -27.33 5.21 2.24
C SER A 121 -26.40 5.36 3.47
N ALA A 122 -25.63 6.44 3.51
CA ALA A 122 -24.80 6.77 4.67
C ALA A 122 -25.59 6.94 5.97
N LYS A 123 -26.90 7.24 5.91
CA LYS A 123 -27.79 7.35 7.08
C LYS A 123 -28.01 6.01 7.80
N ASP A 124 -27.71 4.90 7.13
CA ASP A 124 -27.88 3.55 7.69
C ASP A 124 -26.63 3.07 8.45
N ILE A 125 -25.52 3.81 8.36
CA ILE A 125 -24.30 3.55 9.14
C ILE A 125 -24.52 4.05 10.57
N LYS A 126 -24.96 3.16 11.48
CA LYS A 126 -25.37 3.51 12.84
C LYS A 126 -24.87 2.53 13.88
N GLY A 127 -24.67 3.05 15.12
CA GLY A 127 -24.30 2.24 16.29
C GLY A 127 -22.81 1.90 16.32
N ASN A 128 -22.46 0.77 16.95
CA ASN A 128 -21.08 0.34 17.05
C ASN A 128 -20.57 -0.15 15.69
N PHE A 129 -19.51 0.48 15.19
CA PHE A 129 -18.91 0.15 13.92
C PHE A 129 -17.46 -0.34 14.12
N GLY A 130 -17.21 -1.61 13.83
CA GLY A 130 -15.87 -2.18 13.82
C GLY A 130 -15.00 -1.58 12.71
N ILE A 131 -13.99 -0.78 13.08
CA ILE A 131 -13.04 -0.15 12.16
C ILE A 131 -11.67 -0.21 12.79
N TRP A 132 -10.63 -0.43 11.99
CA TRP A 132 -9.24 -0.35 12.44
C TRP A 132 -8.86 1.08 12.84
N ILE A 133 -8.09 1.21 13.92
CA ILE A 133 -7.57 2.52 14.35
C ILE A 133 -6.73 3.13 13.20
N GLY A 134 -7.04 4.38 12.86
CA GLY A 134 -6.35 5.11 11.79
C GLY A 134 -6.95 4.94 10.39
N TYR A 135 -7.90 3.99 10.19
CA TYR A 135 -8.50 3.70 8.87
C TYR A 135 -9.98 4.06 8.79
N ASP A 136 -10.42 5.00 9.60
CA ASP A 136 -11.81 5.42 9.79
C ASP A 136 -12.26 6.55 8.85
N ALA A 137 -11.35 7.11 8.08
CA ALA A 137 -11.62 8.30 7.28
C ALA A 137 -12.72 8.08 6.24
N LYS A 138 -12.75 6.92 5.56
CA LYS A 138 -13.78 6.61 4.56
C LYS A 138 -15.18 6.61 5.16
N ALA A 139 -15.36 5.99 6.34
CA ALA A 139 -16.63 5.94 7.05
C ALA A 139 -17.06 7.35 7.49
N LYS A 140 -16.14 8.13 8.04
CA LYS A 140 -16.39 9.51 8.43
C LYS A 140 -16.75 10.41 7.24
N CYS A 141 -16.06 10.25 6.12
CA CYS A 141 -16.34 11.01 4.90
C CYS A 141 -17.67 10.62 4.26
N ALA A 142 -18.04 9.33 4.29
CA ALA A 142 -19.33 8.86 3.78
C ALA A 142 -20.52 9.47 4.54
N VAL A 143 -20.41 9.60 5.86
CA VAL A 143 -21.44 10.24 6.69
C VAL A 143 -21.34 11.75 6.68
N GLY A 144 -20.13 12.30 6.65
CA GLY A 144 -19.88 13.74 6.67
C GLY A 144 -19.75 14.32 8.09
N LYS A 145 -19.82 15.68 8.19
CA LYS A 145 -19.75 16.38 9.48
C LYS A 145 -20.84 15.92 10.43
N GLY A 146 -20.48 15.65 11.68
CA GLY A 146 -21.41 15.13 12.71
C GLY A 146 -21.52 13.60 12.71
N TRP A 147 -20.61 12.89 12.02
CA TRP A 147 -20.54 11.43 11.99
C TRP A 147 -20.56 10.80 13.41
N GLU A 148 -19.98 11.48 14.39
CA GLU A 148 -19.90 11.03 15.80
C GLU A 148 -21.29 10.90 16.48
N LYS A 149 -22.31 11.54 15.91
CA LYS A 149 -23.71 11.42 16.37
C LYS A 149 -24.40 10.19 15.78
N GLN A 150 -23.80 9.57 14.77
CA GLN A 150 -24.43 8.51 14.00
C GLN A 150 -23.83 7.13 14.33
N PHE A 151 -22.51 7.02 14.47
CA PHE A 151 -21.85 5.78 14.83
C PHE A 151 -20.68 5.98 15.79
N THR A 152 -20.36 4.92 16.53
CA THR A 152 -19.22 4.86 17.45
C THR A 152 -18.19 3.88 16.90
N ILE A 153 -16.94 4.31 16.76
CA ILE A 153 -15.85 3.45 16.28
C ILE A 153 -15.48 2.46 17.38
N GLN A 154 -15.47 1.18 17.03
CA GLN A 154 -14.94 0.10 17.82
C GLN A 154 -13.66 -0.41 17.17
N ASN A 155 -12.58 -0.52 17.93
CA ASN A 155 -11.33 -1.05 17.38
C ASN A 155 -11.49 -2.51 16.96
N GLN A 156 -11.45 -2.76 15.66
CA GLN A 156 -11.68 -4.08 15.08
C GLN A 156 -10.53 -5.06 15.36
N GLY A 157 -9.30 -4.58 15.50
CA GLY A 157 -8.13 -5.45 15.67
C GLY A 157 -7.90 -6.34 14.45
N GLY A 158 -7.56 -7.61 14.68
CA GLY A 158 -7.20 -8.56 13.62
C GLY A 158 -8.36 -9.44 13.11
N ASP A 159 -9.58 -9.34 13.67
CA ASP A 159 -10.69 -10.22 13.29
C ASP A 159 -12.06 -9.54 13.31
N ILE A 160 -13.06 -10.22 12.76
CA ILE A 160 -14.46 -9.77 12.70
C ILE A 160 -15.38 -10.51 13.69
N LYS A 161 -14.83 -11.21 14.66
CA LYS A 161 -15.61 -12.01 15.63
C LYS A 161 -16.69 -11.22 16.33
N PRO A 162 -16.49 -9.96 16.82
CA PRO A 162 -17.56 -9.19 17.44
C PRO A 162 -18.73 -8.88 16.48
N TRP A 163 -18.47 -8.74 15.18
CA TRP A 163 -19.51 -8.61 14.19
C TRP A 163 -20.23 -9.96 13.97
N LEU A 164 -19.51 -11.07 13.82
CA LEU A 164 -20.10 -12.42 13.66
C LEU A 164 -21.02 -12.80 14.82
N THR A 165 -20.69 -12.40 16.04
CA THR A 165 -21.51 -12.65 17.25
C THR A 165 -22.66 -11.65 17.42
N GLY A 166 -22.76 -10.62 16.58
CA GLY A 166 -23.79 -9.59 16.64
C GLY A 166 -23.53 -8.49 17.67
N THR A 167 -22.34 -8.45 18.31
CA THR A 167 -21.93 -7.37 19.23
C THR A 167 -21.84 -6.03 18.48
N TRP A 168 -21.36 -6.05 17.24
CA TRP A 168 -21.37 -4.90 16.34
C TRP A 168 -22.37 -5.12 15.20
N PRO A 169 -23.27 -4.17 14.91
CA PRO A 169 -24.18 -4.27 13.77
C PRO A 169 -23.47 -4.18 12.42
N ILE A 170 -22.35 -3.46 12.38
CA ILE A 170 -21.54 -3.20 11.17
C ILE A 170 -20.04 -3.32 11.47
N ALA A 171 -19.29 -3.72 10.46
CA ALA A 171 -17.82 -3.80 10.54
C ALA A 171 -17.20 -3.47 9.18
N SER A 172 -15.91 -3.15 9.19
CA SER A 172 -15.11 -3.01 7.98
C SER A 172 -14.57 -4.38 7.54
N ALA A 173 -14.44 -4.59 6.23
CA ALA A 173 -13.88 -5.80 5.66
C ALA A 173 -13.13 -5.49 4.37
N MET A 174 -11.89 -5.97 4.27
CA MET A 174 -11.15 -5.94 3.01
C MET A 174 -11.62 -7.07 2.10
N THR A 175 -11.77 -6.78 0.82
CA THR A 175 -12.27 -7.77 -0.17
C THR A 175 -11.39 -9.01 -0.25
N TYR A 176 -10.12 -8.88 0.02
CA TYR A 176 -9.11 -9.95 -0.02
C TYR A 176 -8.87 -10.63 1.34
N ASN A 177 -9.54 -10.22 2.42
CA ASN A 177 -9.32 -10.78 3.75
C ASN A 177 -10.63 -10.97 4.52
N GLU A 178 -11.09 -9.98 5.30
CA GLU A 178 -12.23 -10.15 6.21
C GLU A 178 -13.53 -10.48 5.47
N LEU A 179 -13.70 -10.03 4.24
CA LEU A 179 -14.88 -10.38 3.45
C LEU A 179 -14.93 -11.88 3.11
N ILE A 180 -13.78 -12.48 2.81
CA ILE A 180 -13.65 -13.94 2.60
C ILE A 180 -14.04 -14.69 3.88
N THR A 181 -13.50 -14.25 5.02
CA THR A 181 -13.84 -14.79 6.33
C THR A 181 -15.33 -14.66 6.63
N ALA A 182 -15.92 -13.48 6.41
CA ALA A 182 -17.35 -13.24 6.62
C ALA A 182 -18.21 -14.17 5.78
N GLN A 183 -17.89 -14.36 4.49
CA GLN A 183 -18.60 -15.27 3.60
C GLN A 183 -18.54 -16.72 4.07
N ARG A 184 -17.35 -17.19 4.47
CA ARG A 184 -17.15 -18.56 4.96
C ARG A 184 -17.91 -18.83 6.26
N GLU A 185 -17.75 -17.93 7.23
CA GLU A 185 -18.35 -18.11 8.56
C GLU A 185 -19.88 -17.97 8.54
N THR A 186 -20.42 -16.99 7.84
CA THR A 186 -21.88 -16.83 7.73
C THR A 186 -22.53 -17.98 6.98
N LYS A 187 -21.86 -18.55 5.96
CA LYS A 187 -22.31 -19.79 5.29
C LYS A 187 -22.42 -20.96 6.27
N LYS A 188 -21.41 -21.16 7.12
CA LYS A 188 -21.44 -22.21 8.18
C LYS A 188 -22.58 -21.98 9.17
N MET A 189 -22.90 -20.71 9.46
CA MET A 189 -23.98 -20.32 10.37
C MET A 189 -25.38 -20.39 9.72
N GLY A 190 -25.50 -20.64 8.42
CA GLY A 190 -26.76 -20.54 7.69
C GLY A 190 -27.35 -19.13 7.66
N LYS A 191 -26.49 -18.09 7.77
CA LYS A 191 -26.91 -16.68 7.82
C LYS A 191 -26.50 -15.95 6.55
N THR A 192 -27.26 -14.91 6.21
CA THR A 192 -26.94 -13.96 5.13
C THR A 192 -26.54 -12.62 5.73
N PHE A 193 -25.66 -11.88 5.03
CA PHE A 193 -25.27 -10.53 5.39
C PHE A 193 -25.22 -9.66 4.14
N TYR A 194 -25.05 -8.36 4.33
CA TYR A 194 -25.00 -7.36 3.28
C TYR A 194 -23.63 -6.72 3.24
N THR A 195 -23.21 -6.33 2.03
CA THR A 195 -21.99 -5.57 1.80
C THR A 195 -22.33 -4.22 1.18
N LYS A 196 -21.54 -3.19 1.51
CA LYS A 196 -21.64 -1.88 0.88
C LYS A 196 -20.26 -1.39 0.47
N ASP A 197 -20.13 -1.02 -0.81
CA ASP A 197 -18.93 -0.35 -1.31
C ASP A 197 -18.98 1.13 -0.89
N TYR A 198 -17.87 1.67 -0.47
CA TYR A 198 -17.74 3.10 -0.19
C TYR A 198 -17.96 3.97 -1.42
N LYS A 199 -17.64 3.46 -2.61
CA LYS A 199 -17.92 4.14 -3.88
C LYS A 199 -19.41 4.40 -4.08
N ASP A 200 -20.27 3.46 -3.69
CA ASP A 200 -21.74 3.63 -3.74
C ASP A 200 -22.25 4.68 -2.76
N LEU A 201 -21.42 5.08 -1.81
CA LEU A 201 -21.67 6.16 -0.84
C LEU A 201 -20.97 7.46 -1.24
N GLY A 202 -20.42 7.52 -2.45
CA GLY A 202 -19.74 8.69 -3.01
C GLY A 202 -18.26 8.82 -2.66
N ILE A 203 -17.66 7.80 -2.02
CA ILE A 203 -16.24 7.79 -1.61
C ILE A 203 -15.45 6.92 -2.60
N ASP A 204 -15.00 7.51 -3.70
CA ASP A 204 -14.21 6.82 -4.73
C ASP A 204 -12.72 7.10 -4.55
N TRP A 205 -12.10 6.32 -3.66
CA TRP A 205 -10.68 6.41 -3.31
C TRP A 205 -9.90 5.21 -3.85
N MET A 206 -8.58 5.31 -3.77
CA MET A 206 -7.62 4.22 -3.90
C MET A 206 -7.17 3.77 -2.51
N ASP A 207 -6.45 2.63 -2.43
CA ASP A 207 -5.87 2.13 -1.19
C ASP A 207 -4.41 1.71 -1.40
N ASN A 208 -3.70 1.51 -0.31
CA ASN A 208 -2.32 1.03 -0.24
C ASN A 208 -1.37 1.79 -1.18
N VAL A 209 -0.72 2.78 -0.63
CA VAL A 209 0.24 3.62 -1.37
C VAL A 209 1.65 3.41 -0.83
N LEU A 210 2.60 3.18 -1.73
CA LEU A 210 4.03 3.15 -1.41
C LEU A 210 4.53 4.59 -1.31
N PHE A 211 5.20 4.94 -0.22
CA PHE A 211 5.69 6.29 0.03
C PHE A 211 7.10 6.31 0.62
N THR A 212 7.72 7.47 0.57
CA THR A 212 8.95 7.81 1.28
C THR A 212 8.96 9.32 1.61
N THR A 213 10.11 9.89 1.98
CA THR A 213 10.29 11.32 2.23
C THR A 213 10.88 12.05 1.02
N GLU A 214 10.66 13.36 0.91
CA GLU A 214 11.30 14.21 -0.12
C GLU A 214 12.83 14.09 -0.05
N GLU A 215 13.40 13.94 1.15
CA GLU A 215 14.83 13.75 1.36
C GLU A 215 15.36 12.50 0.66
N ILE A 216 14.67 11.36 0.81
CA ILE A 216 15.09 10.09 0.18
C ILE A 216 14.99 10.18 -1.34
N ILE A 217 13.91 10.78 -1.86
CA ILE A 217 13.74 11.00 -3.31
C ILE A 217 14.91 11.83 -3.88
N LYS A 218 15.29 12.90 -3.18
CA LYS A 218 16.39 13.77 -3.62
C LYS A 218 17.75 13.11 -3.57
N LYS A 219 18.03 12.36 -2.49
CA LYS A 219 19.37 11.78 -2.24
C LYS A 219 19.60 10.44 -2.95
N TYR A 220 18.55 9.64 -3.16
CA TYR A 220 18.66 8.26 -3.63
C TYR A 220 17.62 7.90 -4.71
N PRO A 221 17.50 8.69 -5.80
CA PRO A 221 16.46 8.47 -6.82
C PRO A 221 16.55 7.09 -7.48
N ASP A 222 17.75 6.55 -7.67
CA ASP A 222 17.96 5.22 -8.26
C ASP A 222 17.43 4.11 -7.34
N VAL A 223 17.61 4.25 -6.02
CA VAL A 223 17.05 3.31 -5.05
C VAL A 223 15.53 3.40 -5.03
N VAL A 224 14.97 4.62 -5.10
CA VAL A 224 13.51 4.83 -5.21
C VAL A 224 12.95 4.12 -6.44
N GLN A 225 13.58 4.30 -7.61
CA GLN A 225 13.16 3.62 -8.84
C GLN A 225 13.27 2.09 -8.72
N ALA A 226 14.34 1.58 -8.13
CA ALA A 226 14.53 0.14 -7.92
C ALA A 226 13.45 -0.46 -7.02
N VAL A 227 13.09 0.24 -5.92
CA VAL A 227 12.04 -0.19 -4.99
C VAL A 227 10.68 -0.20 -5.70
N VAL A 228 10.30 0.86 -6.41
CA VAL A 228 9.04 0.89 -7.15
C VAL A 228 8.97 -0.23 -8.19
N THR A 229 9.98 -0.34 -9.05
CA THR A 229 10.01 -1.36 -10.10
C THR A 229 9.99 -2.78 -9.52
N GLY A 230 10.80 -3.04 -8.49
CA GLY A 230 10.91 -4.35 -7.85
C GLY A 230 9.60 -4.78 -7.20
N ARG A 231 8.91 -3.86 -6.49
CA ARG A 231 7.61 -4.13 -5.86
C ARG A 231 6.57 -4.62 -6.88
N TYR A 232 6.46 -3.94 -8.03
CA TYR A 232 5.46 -4.33 -9.04
C TYR A 232 5.87 -5.54 -9.86
N LYS A 233 7.15 -5.83 -10.05
CA LYS A 233 7.61 -7.13 -10.54
C LYS A 233 7.20 -8.25 -9.57
N GLY A 234 7.36 -8.01 -8.28
CA GLY A 234 6.92 -8.93 -7.23
C GLY A 234 5.42 -9.17 -7.26
N PHE A 235 4.60 -8.12 -7.33
CA PHE A 235 3.15 -8.27 -7.46
C PHE A 235 2.74 -8.99 -8.73
N GLN A 236 3.31 -8.66 -9.88
CA GLN A 236 3.01 -9.35 -11.12
C GLN A 236 3.32 -10.84 -10.99
N TRP A 237 4.51 -11.19 -10.49
CA TRP A 237 4.91 -12.57 -10.28
C TRP A 237 3.99 -13.28 -9.28
N ALA A 238 3.64 -12.63 -8.18
CA ALA A 238 2.74 -13.18 -7.15
C ALA A 238 1.35 -13.52 -7.72
N LEU A 239 0.78 -12.62 -8.51
CA LEU A 239 -0.54 -12.83 -9.12
C LEU A 239 -0.53 -13.88 -10.24
N GLU A 240 0.62 -14.11 -10.89
CA GLU A 240 0.81 -15.16 -11.90
C GLU A 240 1.13 -16.53 -11.25
N ASN A 241 1.75 -16.55 -10.07
CA ASN A 241 2.23 -17.74 -9.36
C ASN A 241 1.72 -17.81 -7.91
N PRO A 242 0.39 -17.86 -7.69
CA PRO A 242 -0.18 -17.69 -6.34
C PRO A 242 0.17 -18.81 -5.37
N LYS A 243 0.38 -20.05 -5.84
CA LYS A 243 0.77 -21.18 -4.97
C LYS A 243 2.20 -21.03 -4.46
N GLU A 244 3.12 -20.69 -5.35
CA GLU A 244 4.52 -20.45 -5.00
C GLU A 244 4.64 -19.19 -4.13
N THR A 245 3.80 -18.18 -4.37
CA THR A 245 3.69 -17.00 -3.50
C THR A 245 3.28 -17.41 -2.09
N PHE A 246 2.28 -18.26 -1.95
CA PHE A 246 1.89 -18.78 -0.64
C PHE A 246 3.08 -19.43 0.08
N GLU A 247 3.88 -20.26 -0.59
CA GLU A 247 5.06 -20.90 0.00
C GLU A 247 6.12 -19.88 0.46
N ILE A 248 6.28 -18.77 -0.27
CA ILE A 248 7.18 -17.69 0.14
C ILE A 248 6.63 -17.01 1.40
N LEU A 249 5.35 -16.63 1.40
CA LEU A 249 4.71 -15.93 2.52
C LEU A 249 4.64 -16.82 3.76
N LYS A 250 4.38 -18.12 3.59
CA LYS A 250 4.26 -19.10 4.67
C LYS A 250 5.55 -19.27 5.46
N LYS A 251 6.73 -19.11 4.84
CA LYS A 251 8.03 -19.12 5.55
C LYS A 251 8.17 -17.96 6.53
N ILE A 252 7.44 -16.89 6.33
CA ILE A 252 7.50 -15.65 7.14
C ILE A 252 6.36 -15.62 8.15
N ASN A 253 5.17 -16.03 7.73
CA ASN A 253 3.97 -16.13 8.57
C ASN A 253 3.39 -17.55 8.51
N GLU A 254 3.80 -18.40 9.45
CA GLU A 254 3.34 -19.80 9.55
C GLU A 254 1.83 -19.93 9.79
N GLY A 255 1.15 -18.86 10.24
CA GLY A 255 -0.28 -18.84 10.48
C GLY A 255 -1.17 -18.78 9.24
N LEU A 256 -0.62 -18.59 8.04
CA LEU A 256 -1.40 -18.45 6.81
C LEU A 256 -2.21 -19.70 6.46
N ASP A 257 -3.45 -19.51 6.05
CA ASP A 257 -4.34 -20.55 5.51
C ASP A 257 -4.30 -20.55 3.97
N PHE A 258 -3.91 -21.67 3.38
CA PHE A 258 -3.74 -21.79 1.93
C PHE A 258 -5.02 -21.44 1.16
N ALA A 259 -6.17 -21.97 1.59
CA ALA A 259 -7.42 -21.72 0.88
C ALA A 259 -7.82 -20.23 0.96
N HIS A 260 -7.58 -19.59 2.11
CA HIS A 260 -7.83 -18.15 2.29
C HIS A 260 -6.96 -17.31 1.34
N GLU A 261 -5.66 -17.57 1.30
CA GLU A 261 -4.75 -16.82 0.41
C GLU A 261 -5.08 -17.06 -1.08
N MET A 262 -5.51 -18.27 -1.45
CA MET A 262 -5.96 -18.52 -2.84
C MET A 262 -7.25 -17.77 -3.19
N ASP A 263 -8.20 -17.66 -2.26
CA ASP A 263 -9.42 -16.87 -2.46
C ASP A 263 -9.13 -15.35 -2.54
N ALA A 264 -8.01 -14.88 -1.96
CA ALA A 264 -7.60 -13.48 -2.03
C ALA A 264 -7.07 -13.06 -3.41
N VAL A 265 -6.60 -13.99 -4.24
CA VAL A 265 -5.94 -13.68 -5.53
C VAL A 265 -6.85 -12.93 -6.50
N ALA A 266 -8.10 -13.38 -6.65
CA ALA A 266 -9.04 -12.75 -7.58
C ALA A 266 -9.42 -11.32 -7.15
N PRO A 267 -9.79 -11.04 -5.88
CA PRO A 267 -9.92 -9.68 -5.37
C PRO A 267 -8.69 -8.81 -5.60
N MET A 268 -7.50 -9.32 -5.31
CA MET A 268 -6.25 -8.59 -5.51
C MET A 268 -6.05 -8.18 -6.98
N LYS A 269 -6.25 -9.11 -7.92
CA LYS A 269 -6.22 -8.80 -9.35
C LYS A 269 -7.19 -7.68 -9.72
N ALA A 270 -8.42 -7.73 -9.22
CA ALA A 270 -9.44 -6.71 -9.50
C ALA A 270 -9.08 -5.32 -8.97
N LEU A 271 -8.36 -5.24 -7.84
CA LEU A 271 -7.90 -3.97 -7.26
C LEU A 271 -6.72 -3.36 -8.03
N MET A 272 -5.83 -4.21 -8.57
CA MET A 272 -4.56 -3.78 -9.16
C MET A 272 -4.63 -3.64 -10.68
N ILE A 273 -5.36 -4.54 -11.36
CA ILE A 273 -5.42 -4.61 -12.83
C ILE A 273 -6.68 -3.90 -13.34
N THR A 274 -6.50 -2.64 -13.71
CA THR A 274 -7.54 -1.75 -14.22
C THR A 274 -7.22 -1.31 -15.66
N PRO A 275 -8.16 -0.67 -16.38
CA PRO A 275 -7.85 -0.07 -17.68
C PRO A 275 -6.65 0.88 -17.62
N ASP A 276 -6.52 1.66 -16.52
CA ASP A 276 -5.40 2.60 -16.34
C ASP A 276 -4.08 1.86 -16.17
N THR A 277 -4.00 0.84 -15.32
CA THR A 277 -2.76 0.09 -15.09
C THR A 277 -2.37 -0.79 -16.27
N LYS A 278 -3.32 -1.27 -17.07
CA LYS A 278 -3.04 -1.94 -18.34
C LYS A 278 -2.37 -1.02 -19.36
N LYS A 279 -2.64 0.28 -19.30
CA LYS A 279 -2.07 1.28 -20.19
C LYS A 279 -0.78 1.89 -19.64
N GLN A 280 -0.76 2.20 -18.35
CA GLN A 280 0.31 2.99 -17.70
C GLN A 280 1.28 2.14 -16.88
N GLY A 281 0.97 0.89 -16.60
CA GLY A 281 1.71 0.01 -15.71
C GLY A 281 1.11 -0.06 -14.29
N LEU A 282 1.42 -1.15 -13.59
CA LEU A 282 1.06 -1.31 -12.18
C LEU A 282 1.67 -0.18 -11.35
N GLY A 283 0.98 0.26 -10.33
CA GLY A 283 1.45 1.35 -9.48
C GLY A 283 1.14 2.75 -9.99
N TYR A 284 0.40 2.85 -11.09
CA TYR A 284 0.05 4.14 -11.68
C TYR A 284 -0.59 5.10 -10.66
N ILE A 285 -0.13 6.34 -10.66
CA ILE A 285 -0.69 7.40 -9.83
C ILE A 285 -2.02 7.88 -10.46
N LEU A 286 -3.04 8.06 -9.64
CA LEU A 286 -4.38 8.52 -10.03
C LEU A 286 -4.63 9.94 -9.49
N PRO A 287 -4.23 11.02 -10.19
CA PRO A 287 -4.35 12.40 -9.69
C PRO A 287 -5.77 12.75 -9.27
N LYS A 288 -6.76 12.31 -10.05
CA LYS A 288 -8.18 12.58 -9.76
C LYS A 288 -8.65 11.97 -8.44
N LYS A 289 -8.16 10.78 -8.09
CA LYS A 289 -8.51 10.15 -6.81
C LYS A 289 -7.87 10.86 -5.62
N TRP A 290 -6.65 11.39 -5.79
CA TRP A 290 -6.03 12.25 -4.78
C TRP A 290 -6.88 13.50 -4.49
N GLU A 291 -7.42 14.15 -5.55
CA GLU A 291 -8.36 15.26 -5.39
C GLU A 291 -9.62 14.82 -4.63
N ASN A 292 -10.16 13.64 -4.94
CA ASN A 292 -11.34 13.11 -4.26
C ASN A 292 -11.05 12.89 -2.76
N VAL A 293 -9.95 12.21 -2.40
CA VAL A 293 -9.57 11.98 -0.99
C VAL A 293 -9.50 13.30 -0.23
N ALA A 294 -8.74 14.28 -0.75
CA ALA A 294 -8.56 15.58 -0.10
C ALA A 294 -9.90 16.34 0.06
N LYS A 295 -10.72 16.36 -0.99
CA LYS A 295 -12.03 17.03 -1.02
C LYS A 295 -13.00 16.39 -0.02
N ASP A 296 -13.06 15.07 0.02
CA ASP A 296 -13.99 14.37 0.90
C ASP A 296 -13.58 14.53 2.37
N MET A 297 -12.27 14.44 2.67
CA MET A 297 -11.73 14.69 4.01
C MET A 297 -12.01 16.14 4.46
N PHE A 298 -11.82 17.14 3.56
CA PHE A 298 -12.13 18.54 3.87
C PHE A 298 -13.62 18.74 4.13
N LYS A 299 -14.50 18.20 3.28
CA LYS A 299 -15.96 18.29 3.45
C LYS A 299 -16.43 17.64 4.76
N ALA A 300 -15.82 16.53 5.15
CA ALA A 300 -16.12 15.84 6.40
C ALA A 300 -15.55 16.55 7.64
N GLY A 301 -14.77 17.63 7.47
CA GLY A 301 -14.13 18.36 8.57
C GLY A 301 -12.91 17.64 9.14
N LEU A 302 -12.34 16.69 8.40
CA LEU A 302 -11.12 15.98 8.77
C LEU A 302 -9.84 16.77 8.40
N LEU A 303 -9.98 17.82 7.62
CA LEU A 303 -8.93 18.79 7.29
C LEU A 303 -9.43 20.20 7.55
N GLU A 304 -8.55 21.08 8.03
CA GLU A 304 -8.86 22.49 8.31
C GLU A 304 -8.96 23.33 7.03
N LYS A 305 -8.18 22.98 6.02
CA LYS A 305 -8.13 23.63 4.70
C LYS A 305 -7.97 22.61 3.59
N MET A 306 -8.33 23.01 2.36
CA MET A 306 -8.00 22.21 1.17
C MET A 306 -6.49 22.21 0.94
N PRO A 307 -5.84 21.04 0.92
CA PRO A 307 -4.42 20.96 0.67
C PRO A 307 -4.08 21.06 -0.82
N ASP A 308 -2.81 21.36 -1.11
CA ASP A 308 -2.25 21.20 -2.45
C ASP A 308 -1.94 19.72 -2.72
N VAL A 309 -2.86 19.04 -3.40
CA VAL A 309 -2.76 17.58 -3.64
C VAL A 309 -1.52 17.17 -4.43
N LYS A 310 -0.95 18.09 -5.23
CA LYS A 310 0.27 17.83 -6.03
C LYS A 310 1.51 17.60 -5.17
N LYS A 311 1.46 17.99 -3.90
CA LYS A 311 2.55 17.75 -2.94
C LYS A 311 2.57 16.35 -2.35
N PHE A 312 1.49 15.58 -2.49
CA PHE A 312 1.39 14.26 -1.87
C PHE A 312 2.00 13.13 -2.69
N TYR A 313 2.24 13.32 -3.98
CA TYR A 313 2.73 12.27 -4.87
C TYR A 313 3.70 12.77 -5.93
N THR A 314 4.40 11.84 -6.56
CA THR A 314 5.23 12.10 -7.74
C THR A 314 5.04 11.01 -8.79
N GLU A 315 4.99 11.39 -10.06
CA GLU A 315 4.89 10.48 -11.21
C GLU A 315 6.27 10.17 -11.84
N LYS A 316 7.35 10.58 -11.16
CA LYS A 316 8.73 10.46 -11.69
C LYS A 316 9.26 9.02 -11.73
N PHE A 317 8.65 8.10 -11.02
CA PHE A 317 9.13 6.74 -10.84
C PHE A 317 8.09 5.71 -11.31
N PRO A 318 7.79 5.63 -12.61
CA PRO A 318 6.87 4.62 -13.12
C PRO A 318 7.47 3.21 -12.91
N SER A 319 6.63 2.24 -12.58
CA SER A 319 7.10 0.87 -12.35
C SER A 319 7.69 0.21 -13.59
N GLY A 320 7.21 0.58 -14.77
CA GLY A 320 7.54 -0.06 -16.03
C GLY A 320 6.96 -1.48 -16.17
N VAL A 321 6.11 -1.91 -15.24
CA VAL A 321 5.51 -3.25 -15.21
C VAL A 321 4.07 -3.17 -15.70
N VAL A 322 3.83 -3.64 -16.92
CA VAL A 322 2.48 -3.70 -17.52
C VAL A 322 1.87 -5.07 -17.22
N PRO A 323 0.69 -5.14 -16.59
CA PRO A 323 0.04 -6.43 -16.30
C PRO A 323 -0.38 -7.12 -17.61
N LYS A 324 -0.20 -8.43 -17.64
CA LYS A 324 -0.61 -9.30 -18.75
C LYS A 324 -2.10 -9.59 -18.74
#